data_02fc0d0600c406d5820b134703a167ee
#
_entry.id   02fc0d0600c406d5820b134703a167ee
#
_cell.length_a   1.000
_cell.length_b   1.000
_cell.length_c   1.000
_cell.angle_alpha   90.00
_cell.angle_beta   90.00
_cell.angle_gamma   90.00
#
_symmetry.space_group_name_H-M   'P 1'
#
loop_
_entity.id
_entity.type
_entity.pdbx_description
1 polymer ?
#
loop_
_entity_poly.entity_id
_entity_poly.type
_entity_poly.pdbx_seq_one_letter_code
_entity_poly.pdbx_strand_id
1 'polypeptide(L)'
;SGHVFNADWFKWYGSEENPHPPYWEFRFITADTATKTGTRNDFSVMCEWGVYLGNLYLINMVRGKWEAPELLSTFSAFAAECWNKNQKQELGNLRAILIEDASSGTGLIQSFGRESPVPVTPIKRQKDKLTRAMDACPHIKAGKVYLPEGVQWIVEFVSEVSMFTADDSHRHDDQVDNLTDAIDYALIKNTSLFDMIYR
;
A
#
# COMPACT_ATOMS: atom_id res chain seq x y z
N SER A 1 -22.74 -5.21 -12.95
CA SER A 1 -21.35 -5.29 -13.42
C SER A 1 -20.75 -3.90 -13.46
N GLY A 2 -19.63 -3.68 -12.94
CA GLY A 2 -18.95 -2.40 -12.81
C GLY A 2 -17.70 -2.53 -11.97
N HIS A 3 -17.37 -3.79 -11.60
CA HIS A 3 -16.19 -4.09 -10.82
C HIS A 3 -14.93 -3.84 -11.66
N VAL A 4 -14.00 -3.11 -11.07
CA VAL A 4 -12.75 -2.70 -11.72
C VAL A 4 -11.68 -3.79 -11.59
N PHE A 5 -11.61 -4.44 -10.44
CA PHE A 5 -10.63 -5.49 -10.15
C PHE A 5 -11.27 -6.87 -10.09
N ASN A 6 -10.51 -7.87 -10.52
CA ASN A 6 -10.87 -9.28 -10.34
C ASN A 6 -9.92 -9.92 -9.34
N ALA A 7 -10.48 -10.53 -8.28
CA ALA A 7 -9.69 -11.21 -7.25
C ALA A 7 -8.77 -12.31 -7.80
N ASP A 8 -9.18 -12.97 -8.90
CA ASP A 8 -8.41 -14.04 -9.51
C ASP A 8 -7.11 -13.57 -10.19
N TRP A 9 -6.94 -12.26 -10.37
CA TRP A 9 -5.70 -11.71 -10.93
C TRP A 9 -4.54 -11.69 -9.94
N PHE A 10 -4.84 -11.71 -8.63
CA PHE A 10 -3.80 -11.73 -7.60
C PHE A 10 -3.12 -13.09 -7.52
N LYS A 11 -1.84 -13.08 -7.27
CA LYS A 11 -1.05 -14.25 -6.91
C LYS A 11 -0.96 -14.34 -5.38
N TRP A 12 -0.56 -15.50 -4.88
CA TRP A 12 -0.48 -15.77 -3.44
C TRP A 12 0.88 -16.30 -3.07
N TYR A 13 1.33 -16.03 -1.84
CA TYR A 13 2.60 -16.50 -1.30
C TYR A 13 2.50 -16.76 0.20
N GLY A 14 3.44 -17.53 0.75
CA GLY A 14 3.54 -17.85 2.17
C GLY A 14 3.14 -19.27 2.54
N SER A 15 2.86 -20.13 1.55
CA SER A 15 2.63 -21.57 1.73
C SER A 15 3.85 -22.38 1.30
N GLU A 16 3.80 -23.69 1.51
CA GLU A 16 4.85 -24.60 1.03
C GLU A 16 4.93 -24.61 -0.51
N GLU A 17 3.78 -24.51 -1.19
CA GLU A 17 3.73 -24.47 -2.65
C GLU A 17 4.20 -23.13 -3.22
N ASN A 18 3.92 -22.05 -2.50
CA ASN A 18 4.27 -20.69 -2.90
C ASN A 18 5.03 -20.02 -1.74
N PRO A 19 6.32 -20.32 -1.57
CA PRO A 19 7.08 -19.83 -0.43
C PRO A 19 7.31 -18.32 -0.49
N HIS A 20 7.71 -17.75 0.63
CA HIS A 20 8.20 -16.39 0.67
C HIS A 20 9.39 -16.21 -0.27
N PRO A 21 9.52 -15.02 -0.92
CA PRO A 21 10.77 -14.68 -1.59
C PRO A 21 11.97 -14.82 -0.63
N PRO A 22 13.15 -15.19 -1.13
CA PRO A 22 14.33 -15.38 -0.26
C PRO A 22 14.81 -14.09 0.37
N TYR A 23 14.49 -12.95 -0.23
CA TYR A 23 14.78 -11.60 0.27
C TYR A 23 13.86 -10.59 -0.42
N TRP A 24 13.82 -9.34 0.10
CA TRP A 24 13.23 -8.21 -0.60
C TRP A 24 14.34 -7.34 -1.18
N GLU A 25 14.19 -6.95 -2.44
CA GLU A 25 15.10 -5.98 -3.07
C GLU A 25 14.99 -4.64 -2.34
N PHE A 26 13.77 -4.25 -2.00
CA PHE A 26 13.46 -3.17 -1.06
C PHE A 26 12.03 -3.32 -0.53
N ARG A 27 11.76 -2.59 0.54
CA ARG A 27 10.41 -2.46 1.13
C ARG A 27 10.01 -0.99 1.22
N PHE A 28 8.75 -0.73 1.30
CA PHE A 28 8.19 0.60 1.52
C PHE A 28 6.83 0.51 2.19
N ILE A 29 6.35 1.64 2.71
CA ILE A 29 5.03 1.75 3.36
C ILE A 29 4.18 2.70 2.53
N THR A 30 2.90 2.35 2.37
CA THR A 30 1.86 3.27 1.92
C THR A 30 0.88 3.52 3.06
N ALA A 31 0.38 4.74 3.18
CA ALA A 31 -0.61 5.10 4.18
C ALA A 31 -1.70 5.98 3.57
N ASP A 32 -2.94 5.61 3.83
CA ASP A 32 -4.13 6.39 3.53
C ASP A 32 -4.87 6.67 4.83
N THR A 33 -5.07 7.95 5.14
CA THR A 33 -5.66 8.37 6.40
C THR A 33 -7.08 8.88 6.21
N ALA A 34 -7.95 8.57 7.18
CA ALA A 34 -9.34 8.99 7.16
C ALA A 34 -9.48 10.52 7.15
N THR A 35 -10.48 11.00 6.42
CA THR A 35 -10.82 12.42 6.41
C THR A 35 -11.51 12.85 7.69
N LYS A 36 -11.16 14.05 8.20
CA LYS A 36 -11.78 14.61 9.43
C LYS A 36 -13.24 15.07 9.25
N THR A 37 -13.74 15.13 8.04
CA THR A 37 -15.07 15.67 7.74
C THR A 37 -16.16 14.60 7.85
N GLY A 38 -16.37 14.19 9.00
CA GLY A 38 -17.20 13.53 9.37
C GLY A 38 -18.40 12.78 9.65
N THR A 39 -19.24 12.48 8.85
CA THR A 39 -20.41 11.63 9.05
C THR A 39 -20.18 10.16 8.72
N ARG A 40 -19.03 9.83 8.17
CA ARG A 40 -18.60 8.45 7.94
C ARG A 40 -17.30 8.20 8.70
N ASN A 41 -17.34 7.21 9.56
CA ASN A 41 -16.16 6.68 10.23
C ASN A 41 -15.29 5.95 9.21
N ASP A 42 -14.49 6.70 8.46
CA ASP A 42 -13.57 6.10 7.50
C ASP A 42 -12.38 5.47 8.22
N PHE A 43 -11.84 4.43 7.62
CA PHE A 43 -10.67 3.73 8.13
C PHE A 43 -9.39 4.44 7.67
N SER A 44 -8.40 4.45 8.54
CA SER A 44 -7.01 4.69 8.17
C SER A 44 -6.32 3.35 7.94
N VAL A 45 -5.49 3.25 6.92
CA VAL A 45 -4.83 2.00 6.51
C VAL A 45 -3.37 2.28 6.23
N MET A 46 -2.50 1.41 6.75
CA MET A 46 -1.07 1.41 6.49
C MET A 46 -0.66 0.03 6.01
N CYS A 47 0.10 -0.03 4.91
CA CYS A 47 0.56 -1.28 4.32
C CYS A 47 2.08 -1.28 4.18
N GLU A 48 2.69 -2.39 4.52
CA GLU A 48 4.08 -2.69 4.18
C GLU A 48 4.13 -3.52 2.89
N TRP A 49 4.96 -3.10 1.93
CA TRP A 49 5.14 -3.73 0.65
C TRP A 49 6.58 -4.10 0.42
N GLY A 50 6.81 -5.17 -0.32
CA GLY A 50 8.13 -5.59 -0.77
C GLY A 50 8.16 -5.79 -2.28
N VAL A 51 9.34 -5.70 -2.86
CA VAL A 51 9.59 -5.93 -4.29
C VAL A 51 10.61 -7.04 -4.46
N TYR A 52 10.30 -7.99 -5.33
CA TYR A 52 11.18 -9.08 -5.71
C TYR A 52 10.94 -9.48 -7.16
N LEU A 53 12.00 -9.49 -7.97
CA LEU A 53 11.97 -9.84 -9.40
C LEU A 53 10.85 -9.14 -10.20
N GLY A 54 10.69 -7.84 -9.98
CA GLY A 54 9.70 -7.03 -10.68
C GLY A 54 8.25 -7.24 -10.23
N ASN A 55 8.04 -7.97 -9.14
CA ASN A 55 6.71 -8.21 -8.56
C ASN A 55 6.57 -7.48 -7.23
N LEU A 56 5.33 -7.10 -6.93
CA LEU A 56 4.93 -6.40 -5.72
C LEU A 56 4.25 -7.37 -4.75
N TYR A 57 4.68 -7.36 -3.49
CA TYR A 57 4.17 -8.24 -2.44
C TYR A 57 3.60 -7.40 -1.29
N LEU A 58 2.37 -7.67 -0.90
CA LEU A 58 1.80 -7.12 0.33
C LEU A 58 2.32 -7.95 1.51
N ILE A 59 3.03 -7.31 2.45
CA ILE A 59 3.68 -8.02 3.56
C ILE A 59 2.85 -7.92 4.83
N ASN A 60 2.46 -6.70 5.20
CA ASN A 60 1.74 -6.45 6.45
C ASN A 60 0.79 -5.26 6.30
N MET A 61 -0.20 -5.18 7.19
CA MET A 61 -1.21 -4.13 7.17
C MET A 61 -1.72 -3.86 8.58
N VAL A 62 -2.04 -2.61 8.84
CA VAL A 62 -2.87 -2.18 9.96
C VAL A 62 -3.99 -1.30 9.44
N ARG A 63 -5.20 -1.55 9.91
CA ARG A 63 -6.42 -0.83 9.51
C ARG A 63 -7.28 -0.57 10.74
N GLY A 64 -7.74 0.64 10.89
CA GLY A 64 -8.58 1.00 12.02
C GLY A 64 -9.12 2.41 11.92
N LYS A 65 -9.88 2.79 12.94
CA LYS A 65 -10.48 4.12 13.09
C LYS A 65 -9.81 4.81 14.27
N TRP A 66 -8.90 5.72 13.98
CA TRP A 66 -8.12 6.44 14.99
C TRP A 66 -8.26 7.94 14.81
N GLU A 67 -8.40 8.66 15.91
CA GLU A 67 -8.27 10.10 15.93
C GLU A 67 -6.80 10.53 16.03
N ALA A 68 -6.53 11.83 15.84
CA ALA A 68 -5.19 12.34 15.59
C ALA A 68 -4.06 11.87 16.53
N PRO A 69 -4.16 11.89 17.88
CA PRO A 69 -3.04 11.40 18.71
C PRO A 69 -2.82 9.89 18.59
N GLU A 70 -3.91 9.12 18.52
CA GLU A 70 -3.86 7.67 18.39
C GLU A 70 -3.39 7.25 16.99
N LEU A 71 -3.82 7.97 15.95
CA LEU A 71 -3.36 7.74 14.59
C LEU A 71 -1.83 7.89 14.48
N LEU A 72 -1.28 8.97 15.04
CA LEU A 72 0.17 9.19 15.05
C LEU A 72 0.91 8.08 15.80
N SER A 73 0.42 7.70 16.96
CA SER A 73 1.00 6.62 17.78
C SER A 73 0.98 5.27 17.07
N THR A 74 -0.16 4.92 16.46
CA THR A 74 -0.33 3.67 15.71
C THR A 74 0.57 3.63 14.48
N PHE A 75 0.63 4.73 13.75
CA PHE A 75 1.48 4.87 12.57
C PHE A 75 2.96 4.74 12.94
N SER A 76 3.38 5.44 13.98
CA SER A 76 4.78 5.42 14.45
C SER A 76 5.19 4.01 14.90
N ALA A 77 4.31 3.30 15.59
CA ALA A 77 4.55 1.92 16.00
C ALA A 77 4.69 0.96 14.82
N PHE A 78 3.81 1.09 13.83
CA PHE A 78 3.87 0.28 12.61
C PHE A 78 5.15 0.54 11.81
N ALA A 79 5.51 1.81 11.62
CA ALA A 79 6.72 2.18 10.90
C ALA A 79 8.00 1.73 11.64
N ALA A 80 8.01 1.82 12.98
CA ALA A 80 9.12 1.33 13.80
C ALA A 80 9.28 -0.19 13.70
N GLU A 81 8.19 -0.95 13.71
CA GLU A 81 8.22 -2.39 13.50
C GLU A 81 8.83 -2.74 12.13
N CYS A 82 8.37 -2.07 11.08
CA CYS A 82 8.93 -2.27 9.73
C CYS A 82 10.40 -1.88 9.65
N TRP A 83 10.80 -0.79 10.28
CA TRP A 83 12.19 -0.34 10.34
C TRP A 83 13.09 -1.31 11.08
N ASN A 84 12.64 -1.85 12.21
CA ASN A 84 13.42 -2.80 13.01
C ASN A 84 13.73 -4.09 12.25
N LYS A 85 12.92 -4.45 11.26
CA LYS A 85 13.21 -5.58 10.36
C LYS A 85 14.44 -5.35 9.47
N ASN A 86 14.88 -4.12 9.27
CA ASN A 86 16.10 -3.84 8.52
C ASN A 86 17.36 -4.47 9.13
N GLN A 87 17.31 -4.82 10.39
CA GLN A 87 18.39 -5.52 11.09
C GLN A 87 18.58 -6.96 10.61
N LYS A 88 17.61 -7.50 9.87
CA LYS A 88 17.66 -8.84 9.29
C LYS A 88 18.06 -8.71 7.80
N GLN A 89 19.19 -9.31 7.44
CA GLN A 89 19.76 -9.19 6.09
C GLN A 89 18.83 -9.63 4.96
N GLU A 90 17.94 -10.58 5.24
CA GLU A 90 17.03 -11.16 4.24
C GLU A 90 15.84 -10.26 3.91
N LEU A 91 15.60 -9.24 4.71
CA LEU A 91 14.36 -8.46 4.59
C LEU A 91 14.46 -7.20 3.73
N GLY A 92 15.63 -6.88 3.21
CA GLY A 92 15.80 -5.67 2.40
C GLY A 92 15.49 -4.36 3.14
N ASN A 93 15.94 -3.25 2.63
CA ASN A 93 15.78 -1.95 3.29
C ASN A 93 14.35 -1.42 3.16
N LEU A 94 13.85 -0.81 4.23
CA LEU A 94 12.69 0.06 4.18
C LEU A 94 13.12 1.39 3.53
N ARG A 95 12.68 1.62 2.29
CA ARG A 95 13.20 2.69 1.43
C ARG A 95 12.44 4.00 1.58
N ALA A 96 11.13 3.93 1.74
CA ALA A 96 10.27 5.10 1.74
C ALA A 96 8.97 4.85 2.52
N ILE A 97 8.37 5.94 2.97
CA ILE A 97 7.02 5.98 3.52
C ILE A 97 6.22 6.97 2.70
N LEU A 98 5.18 6.48 2.03
CA LEU A 98 4.32 7.27 1.14
C LEU A 98 3.00 7.56 1.84
N ILE A 99 2.70 8.85 2.03
CA ILE A 99 1.47 9.28 2.71
C ILE A 99 0.75 10.28 1.83
N GLU A 100 -0.55 10.12 1.62
CA GLU A 100 -1.35 11.12 0.92
C GLU A 100 -1.31 12.46 1.67
N ASP A 101 -0.91 13.52 0.97
CA ASP A 101 -0.86 14.88 1.51
C ASP A 101 -2.24 15.53 1.46
N ALA A 102 -3.15 15.01 2.26
CA ALA A 102 -4.50 15.52 2.41
C ALA A 102 -5.04 15.22 3.81
N SER A 103 -5.87 16.10 4.35
CA SER A 103 -6.57 15.89 5.63
C SER A 103 -5.64 15.50 6.79
N SER A 104 -5.88 14.35 7.40
CA SER A 104 -5.06 13.84 8.52
C SER A 104 -3.64 13.47 8.10
N GLY A 105 -3.43 13.16 6.82
CA GLY A 105 -2.13 12.82 6.27
C GLY A 105 -1.14 13.99 6.32
N THR A 106 -1.59 15.21 6.07
CA THR A 106 -0.74 16.41 6.18
C THR A 106 -0.15 16.56 7.59
N GLY A 107 -0.99 16.41 8.61
CA GLY A 107 -0.54 16.47 10.01
C GLY A 107 0.43 15.33 10.36
N LEU A 108 0.17 14.13 9.85
CA LEU A 108 1.02 12.96 10.04
C LEU A 108 2.40 13.15 9.39
N ILE A 109 2.45 13.69 8.16
CA ILE A 109 3.69 14.01 7.45
C ILE A 109 4.52 15.03 8.27
N GLN A 110 3.89 16.07 8.78
CA GLN A 110 4.57 17.11 9.55
C GLN A 110 5.11 16.61 10.89
N SER A 111 4.33 15.78 11.59
CA SER A 111 4.71 15.28 12.91
C SER A 111 5.72 14.16 12.85
N PHE A 112 5.50 13.19 11.96
CA PHE A 112 6.33 12.00 11.85
C PHE A 112 7.59 12.22 11.01
N GLY A 113 7.49 12.99 9.93
CA GLY A 113 8.58 13.15 8.96
C GLY A 113 9.86 13.75 9.53
N ARG A 114 9.77 14.51 10.63
CA ARG A 114 10.95 15.11 11.28
C ARG A 114 11.82 14.09 12.02
N GLU A 115 11.23 13.04 12.52
CA GLU A 115 11.91 12.04 13.36
C GLU A 115 12.12 10.70 12.65
N SER A 116 11.55 10.55 11.46
CA SER A 116 11.63 9.30 10.71
C SER A 116 13.04 9.04 10.19
N PRO A 117 13.60 7.83 10.42
CA PRO A 117 14.86 7.41 9.82
C PRO A 117 14.73 7.12 8.32
N VAL A 118 13.51 7.06 7.79
CA VAL A 118 13.20 6.76 6.40
C VAL A 118 12.53 7.98 5.77
N PRO A 119 12.83 8.34 4.51
CA PRO A 119 12.18 9.44 3.83
C PRO A 119 10.66 9.29 3.82
N VAL A 120 9.95 10.33 4.29
CA VAL A 120 8.50 10.44 4.20
C VAL A 120 8.18 11.26 2.96
N THR A 121 7.54 10.63 1.99
CA THR A 121 7.23 11.24 0.70
C THR A 121 5.73 11.53 0.63
N PRO A 122 5.35 12.81 0.54
CA PRO A 122 3.94 13.17 0.31
C PRO A 122 3.47 12.71 -1.06
N ILE A 123 2.29 12.10 -1.12
CA ILE A 123 1.61 11.79 -2.37
C ILE A 123 0.59 12.87 -2.65
N LYS A 124 0.72 13.54 -3.79
CA LYS A 124 -0.28 14.45 -4.35
C LYS A 124 -0.97 13.78 -5.52
N ARG A 125 -2.22 13.42 -5.33
CA ARG A 125 -2.99 12.74 -6.38
C ARG A 125 -3.46 13.73 -7.42
N GLN A 126 -3.03 13.56 -8.66
CA GLN A 126 -3.42 14.38 -9.81
C GLN A 126 -4.53 13.73 -10.65
N LYS A 127 -4.67 12.43 -10.54
CA LYS A 127 -5.70 11.64 -11.21
C LYS A 127 -6.79 11.24 -10.23
N ASP A 128 -8.03 11.13 -10.71
CA ASP A 128 -9.12 10.60 -9.89
C ASP A 128 -8.90 9.11 -9.53
N LYS A 129 -9.66 8.65 -8.56
CA LYS A 129 -9.54 7.29 -8.02
C LYS A 129 -9.74 6.20 -9.09
N LEU A 130 -10.76 6.37 -9.94
CA LEU A 130 -11.04 5.40 -11.01
C LEU A 130 -9.88 5.31 -12.01
N THR A 131 -9.33 6.43 -12.43
CA THR A 131 -8.19 6.48 -13.35
C THR A 131 -6.97 5.80 -12.73
N ARG A 132 -6.67 6.05 -11.46
CA ARG A 132 -5.59 5.36 -10.75
C ARG A 132 -5.81 3.85 -10.68
N ALA A 133 -7.03 3.42 -10.41
CA ALA A 133 -7.40 2.01 -10.40
C ALA A 133 -7.24 1.37 -11.79
N MET A 134 -7.68 2.05 -12.84
CA MET A 134 -7.52 1.58 -14.22
C MET A 134 -6.06 1.46 -14.64
N ASP A 135 -5.21 2.39 -14.22
CA ASP A 135 -3.76 2.33 -14.47
C ASP A 135 -3.09 1.14 -13.75
N ALA A 136 -3.62 0.73 -12.61
CA ALA A 136 -3.12 -0.41 -11.84
C ALA A 136 -3.53 -1.77 -12.42
N CYS A 137 -4.70 -1.88 -13.05
CA CYS A 137 -5.28 -3.13 -13.54
C CYS A 137 -4.34 -3.98 -14.42
N PRO A 138 -3.63 -3.43 -15.41
CA PRO A 138 -2.74 -4.23 -16.27
C PRO A 138 -1.66 -4.96 -15.47
N HIS A 139 -1.14 -4.35 -14.42
CA HIS A 139 -0.10 -4.93 -13.57
C HIS A 139 -0.63 -6.08 -12.71
N ILE A 140 -1.83 -5.91 -12.14
CA ILE A 140 -2.49 -6.96 -11.37
C ILE A 140 -2.85 -8.13 -12.28
N LYS A 141 -3.45 -7.84 -13.44
CA LYS A 141 -3.85 -8.83 -14.44
C LYS A 141 -2.65 -9.62 -14.99
N ALA A 142 -1.49 -8.98 -15.10
CA ALA A 142 -0.25 -9.64 -15.49
C ALA A 142 0.35 -10.56 -14.40
N GLY A 143 -0.27 -10.66 -13.23
CA GLY A 143 0.19 -11.51 -12.14
C GLY A 143 1.36 -10.93 -11.36
N LYS A 144 1.52 -9.61 -11.34
CA LYS A 144 2.65 -8.95 -10.67
C LYS A 144 2.38 -8.56 -9.22
N VAL A 145 1.19 -8.81 -8.70
CA VAL A 145 0.82 -8.47 -7.32
C VAL A 145 0.50 -9.73 -6.53
N TYR A 146 1.24 -9.94 -5.45
CA TYR A 146 1.17 -11.09 -4.57
C TYR A 146 0.60 -10.70 -3.21
N LEU A 147 -0.32 -11.52 -2.71
CA LEU A 147 -0.95 -11.38 -1.41
C LEU A 147 -0.52 -12.50 -0.47
N PRO A 148 -0.41 -12.25 0.84
CA PRO A 148 0.02 -13.27 1.81
C PRO A 148 -1.10 -14.26 2.11
N GLU A 149 -0.78 -15.56 2.07
CA GLU A 149 -1.68 -16.62 2.50
C GLU A 149 -1.70 -16.74 4.02
N GLY A 150 -2.85 -17.15 4.57
CA GLY A 150 -2.99 -17.53 5.97
C GLY A 150 -3.02 -16.38 6.97
N VAL A 151 -3.06 -15.13 6.53
CA VAL A 151 -3.24 -13.98 7.41
C VAL A 151 -4.70 -13.55 7.45
N GLN A 152 -5.20 -13.26 8.65
CA GLN A 152 -6.62 -13.03 8.86
C GLN A 152 -7.16 -11.78 8.13
N TRP A 153 -6.39 -10.70 8.09
CA TRP A 153 -6.81 -9.44 7.48
C TRP A 153 -6.88 -9.45 5.95
N ILE A 154 -6.32 -10.47 5.29
CA ILE A 154 -6.30 -10.51 3.82
C ILE A 154 -7.69 -10.72 3.20
N VAL A 155 -8.57 -11.41 3.89
CA VAL A 155 -9.94 -11.66 3.42
C VAL A 155 -10.70 -10.35 3.19
N GLU A 156 -10.60 -9.43 4.12
CA GLU A 156 -11.25 -8.12 4.03
C GLU A 156 -10.61 -7.24 2.95
N PHE A 157 -9.30 -7.29 2.79
CA PHE A 157 -8.59 -6.61 1.71
C PHE A 157 -9.09 -7.07 0.33
N VAL A 158 -9.11 -8.37 0.09
CA VAL A 158 -9.58 -8.94 -1.19
C VAL A 158 -11.05 -8.60 -1.44
N SER A 159 -11.89 -8.68 -0.41
CA SER A 159 -13.30 -8.33 -0.50
C SER A 159 -13.49 -6.86 -0.93
N GLU A 160 -12.81 -5.94 -0.26
CA GLU A 160 -12.92 -4.50 -0.58
C GLU A 160 -12.44 -4.19 -2.01
N VAL A 161 -11.29 -4.71 -2.39
CA VAL A 161 -10.72 -4.49 -3.73
C VAL A 161 -11.63 -5.08 -4.82
N SER A 162 -12.16 -6.28 -4.61
CA SER A 162 -13.06 -6.94 -5.57
C SER A 162 -14.39 -6.22 -5.74
N MET A 163 -14.85 -5.52 -4.72
CA MET A 163 -16.13 -4.79 -4.72
C MET A 163 -16.00 -3.36 -5.22
N PHE A 164 -14.79 -2.89 -5.49
CA PHE A 164 -14.58 -1.54 -6.02
C PHE A 164 -15.23 -1.40 -7.41
N THR A 165 -16.05 -0.36 -7.58
CA THR A 165 -16.83 -0.12 -8.80
C THR A 165 -16.55 1.25 -9.40
N ALA A 166 -16.74 1.36 -10.72
CA ALA A 166 -16.55 2.61 -11.46
C ALA A 166 -17.59 3.69 -11.13
N ASP A 167 -18.75 3.30 -10.64
CA ASP A 167 -19.87 4.18 -10.33
C ASP A 167 -19.95 4.65 -8.86
N ASP A 168 -18.90 4.38 -8.09
CA ASP A 168 -18.78 4.75 -6.68
C ASP A 168 -19.88 4.14 -5.76
N SER A 169 -20.50 3.05 -6.19
CA SER A 169 -21.52 2.33 -5.43
C SER A 169 -20.97 1.42 -4.33
N HIS A 170 -19.66 1.30 -4.24
CA HIS A 170 -18.97 0.49 -3.22
C HIS A 170 -19.00 1.17 -1.84
N ARG A 171 -18.98 0.35 -0.80
CA ARG A 171 -19.13 0.83 0.57
C ARG A 171 -17.85 1.42 1.19
N HIS A 172 -16.71 0.78 0.93
CA HIS A 172 -15.40 1.17 1.42
C HIS A 172 -14.35 0.99 0.34
N ASP A 173 -13.35 1.85 0.31
CA ASP A 173 -12.28 1.84 -0.68
C ASP A 173 -10.91 2.30 -0.13
N ASP A 174 -10.76 2.29 1.20
CA ASP A 174 -9.56 2.76 1.89
C ASP A 174 -8.30 1.96 1.50
N GLN A 175 -8.46 0.66 1.29
CA GLN A 175 -7.37 -0.24 0.91
C GLN A 175 -7.05 -0.18 -0.58
N VAL A 176 -8.01 0.24 -1.41
CA VAL A 176 -7.79 0.42 -2.86
C VAL A 176 -6.74 1.49 -3.11
N ASP A 177 -6.78 2.60 -2.40
CA ASP A 177 -5.79 3.68 -2.54
C ASP A 177 -4.38 3.22 -2.14
N ASN A 178 -4.24 2.44 -1.09
CA ASN A 178 -2.96 1.82 -0.73
C ASN A 178 -2.42 0.93 -1.86
N LEU A 179 -3.26 0.11 -2.44
CA LEU A 179 -2.90 -0.78 -3.55
C LEU A 179 -2.44 0.01 -4.78
N THR A 180 -3.21 1.00 -5.19
CA THR A 180 -2.88 1.81 -6.38
C THR A 180 -1.64 2.66 -6.18
N ASP A 181 -1.43 3.23 -4.99
CA ASP A 181 -0.21 3.97 -4.65
C ASP A 181 1.02 3.06 -4.69
N ALA A 182 0.92 1.84 -4.17
CA ALA A 182 2.01 0.88 -4.17
C ALA A 182 2.37 0.41 -5.60
N ILE A 183 1.39 0.15 -6.44
CA ILE A 183 1.60 -0.23 -7.84
C ILE A 183 2.24 0.91 -8.61
N ASP A 184 1.74 2.14 -8.44
CA ASP A 184 2.31 3.31 -9.08
C ASP A 184 3.79 3.51 -8.72
N TYR A 185 4.11 3.44 -7.45
CA TYR A 185 5.48 3.60 -6.95
C TYR A 185 6.42 2.49 -7.42
N ALA A 186 6.03 1.24 -7.26
CA ALA A 186 6.92 0.10 -7.44
C ALA A 186 6.97 -0.43 -8.89
N LEU A 187 5.84 -0.39 -9.62
CA LEU A 187 5.71 -1.03 -10.92
C LEU A 187 5.62 -0.04 -12.08
N ILE A 188 5.06 1.15 -11.88
CA ILE A 188 4.91 2.15 -12.93
C ILE A 188 6.10 3.11 -12.93
N LYS A 189 6.33 3.85 -11.86
CA LYS A 189 7.40 4.86 -11.77
C LYS A 189 8.80 4.25 -11.75
N ASN A 190 8.98 3.14 -11.06
CA ASN A 190 10.27 2.47 -10.96
C ASN A 190 10.75 1.94 -12.33
N THR A 191 9.83 1.42 -13.15
CA THR A 191 10.14 0.95 -14.51
C THR A 191 10.54 2.11 -15.42
N SER A 192 9.88 3.27 -15.30
CA SER A 192 10.21 4.44 -16.11
C SER A 192 11.61 5.01 -15.83
N LEU A 193 12.08 4.92 -14.58
CA LEU A 193 13.45 5.30 -14.20
C LEU A 193 14.49 4.37 -14.83
N PHE A 194 14.21 3.07 -14.87
CA PHE A 194 15.09 2.08 -15.49
C PHE A 194 15.18 2.31 -17.00
N ASP A 195 14.07 2.58 -17.66
CA ASP A 195 14.02 2.90 -19.09
C ASP A 195 14.74 4.21 -19.44
N MET A 196 14.79 5.18 -18.53
CA MET A 196 15.53 6.42 -18.71
C MET A 196 17.06 6.26 -18.59
N ILE A 197 17.52 5.28 -17.81
CA ILE A 197 18.94 5.05 -17.56
C ILE A 197 19.57 4.18 -18.66
N TYR A 198 18.78 3.31 -19.29
CA TYR A 198 19.29 2.33 -20.27
C TYR A 198 18.87 2.61 -21.73
N ARG A 199 18.30 3.77 -22.02
CA ARG A 199 18.15 4.30 -23.36
C ARG A 199 19.23 5.35 -23.64
#